data_10b0adfde5c2e2368ecf8c815aae76b5
#
_entry.id   10b0adfde5c2e2368ecf8c815aae76b5
#
_cell.length_a   1.000
_cell.length_b   1.000
_cell.length_c   1.000
_cell.angle_alpha   90.00
_cell.angle_beta   90.00
_cell.angle_gamma   90.00
#
_symmetry.space_group_name_H-M   'P 1'
#
loop_
_entity.id
_entity.type
_entity.pdbx_description
1 polymer ?
#
loop_
_entity_poly.entity_id
_entity_poly.type
_entity_poly.pdbx_seq_one_letter_code
_entity_poly.pdbx_strand_id
1 'polypeptide(L)'
;MERRLLAATLLSAAVLILWALLSPRPHRQVLQEVPAASTAAVAAPVTIAPSNVPATASAAVSSFTVATENLLLVFNTWGAGIREVRIREKHDTGDRFFLLCSGPRDALATFPSVNFSTTVAVQGSTVTITFTGTDATAGRVVKTVRITPLQLAAWLDVSVATEREAAVAYTWNHYLRIDDFAREANRIFLGYGTADDVTVEQLSGTTPRRGDVLWAAVSGRHFLTAIFPATAAAVSAAQIDNMTRAVTVQPAPGRVSSVRVFLAPKSLALLNHRDLRRYKFARTIDLGWFAPLSRMFDWLLRQFHALTGNYGVSIILLTLIIQLMTLPLTVNQLKSTRMMREIQPKIQALQKIYKDDQARLGQEM
;
A
#
# COMPACT_ATOMS: atom_id res chain seq x y z
N MET A 1 -44.84 11.94 -18.38
CA MET A 1 -43.48 11.41 -18.67
C MET A 1 -42.72 11.01 -17.41
N GLU A 2 -42.91 11.67 -16.29
CA GLU A 2 -42.24 11.37 -15.02
C GLU A 2 -42.48 9.95 -14.48
N ARG A 3 -43.72 9.44 -14.64
CA ARG A 3 -44.04 8.06 -14.24
C ARG A 3 -43.24 6.98 -14.99
N ARG A 4 -42.87 7.23 -16.25
CA ARG A 4 -42.04 6.30 -17.04
C ARG A 4 -40.57 6.36 -16.67
N LEU A 5 -40.08 7.53 -16.26
CA LEU A 5 -38.72 7.69 -15.76
C LEU A 5 -38.54 7.05 -14.34
N LEU A 6 -39.52 7.27 -13.46
CA LEU A 6 -39.58 6.60 -12.16
C LEU A 6 -39.69 5.08 -12.29
N ALA A 7 -40.52 4.60 -13.23
CA ALA A 7 -40.62 3.16 -13.50
C ALA A 7 -39.32 2.59 -14.07
N ALA A 8 -38.61 3.32 -14.95
CA ALA A 8 -37.33 2.88 -15.49
C ALA A 8 -36.21 2.83 -14.43
N THR A 9 -36.17 3.81 -13.52
CA THR A 9 -35.20 3.81 -12.41
C THR A 9 -35.47 2.71 -11.37
N LEU A 10 -36.77 2.50 -11.06
CA LEU A 10 -37.18 1.39 -10.16
C LEU A 10 -36.92 0.03 -10.81
N LEU A 11 -37.17 -0.11 -12.11
CA LEU A 11 -36.92 -1.34 -12.86
C LEU A 11 -35.41 -1.63 -12.93
N SER A 12 -34.59 -0.61 -13.16
CA SER A 12 -33.13 -0.73 -13.17
C SER A 12 -32.58 -1.14 -11.79
N ALA A 13 -33.10 -0.53 -10.72
CA ALA A 13 -32.74 -0.91 -9.35
C ALA A 13 -33.21 -2.33 -9.02
N ALA A 14 -34.42 -2.72 -9.43
CA ALA A 14 -34.94 -4.07 -9.24
C ALA A 14 -34.11 -5.12 -10.01
N VAL A 15 -33.70 -4.82 -11.24
CA VAL A 15 -32.81 -5.69 -12.04
C VAL A 15 -31.44 -5.86 -11.38
N LEU A 16 -30.85 -4.78 -10.84
CA LEU A 16 -29.57 -4.85 -10.13
C LEU A 16 -29.69 -5.66 -8.83
N ILE A 17 -30.77 -5.49 -8.08
CA ILE A 17 -31.03 -6.26 -6.85
C ILE A 17 -31.28 -7.74 -7.20
N LEU A 18 -32.07 -8.00 -8.23
CA LEU A 18 -32.33 -9.35 -8.70
C LEU A 18 -31.07 -10.02 -9.24
N TRP A 19 -30.25 -9.28 -9.98
CA TRP A 19 -28.94 -9.77 -10.43
C TRP A 19 -27.98 -10.06 -9.26
N ALA A 20 -27.93 -9.18 -8.23
CA ALA A 20 -27.13 -9.40 -7.03
C ALA A 20 -27.61 -10.61 -6.20
N LEU A 21 -28.91 -10.91 -6.24
CA LEU A 21 -29.52 -12.07 -5.55
C LEU A 21 -29.37 -13.38 -6.35
N LEU A 22 -29.46 -13.30 -7.69
CA LEU A 22 -29.38 -14.46 -8.59
C LEU A 22 -27.96 -14.74 -9.12
N SER A 23 -27.06 -13.76 -9.04
CA SER A 23 -25.66 -14.02 -9.46
C SER A 23 -25.11 -15.17 -8.63
N PRO A 24 -24.72 -16.29 -9.25
CA PRO A 24 -23.99 -17.32 -8.53
C PRO A 24 -22.79 -16.62 -7.92
N ARG A 25 -22.62 -16.79 -6.60
CA ARG A 25 -21.44 -16.28 -5.90
C ARG A 25 -20.25 -16.66 -6.76
N PRO A 26 -19.40 -15.71 -7.20
CA PRO A 26 -18.29 -16.07 -8.04
C PRO A 26 -17.56 -17.19 -7.35
N HIS A 27 -17.55 -18.36 -7.96
CA HIS A 27 -16.69 -19.45 -7.54
C HIS A 27 -15.32 -18.83 -7.55
N ARG A 28 -14.77 -18.60 -6.36
CA ARG A 28 -13.40 -18.21 -6.17
C ARG A 28 -12.60 -19.19 -6.98
N GLN A 29 -12.08 -18.76 -8.14
CA GLN A 29 -10.95 -19.46 -8.73
C GLN A 29 -9.90 -19.42 -7.61
N VAL A 30 -9.78 -20.52 -6.92
CA VAL A 30 -8.56 -20.84 -6.17
C VAL A 30 -7.49 -20.58 -7.22
N LEU A 31 -6.69 -19.53 -6.99
CA LEU A 31 -5.50 -19.29 -7.79
C LEU A 31 -4.81 -20.66 -7.85
N GLN A 32 -4.90 -21.29 -9.00
CA GLN A 32 -4.18 -22.51 -9.28
C GLN A 32 -2.73 -22.16 -8.99
N GLU A 33 -2.21 -22.78 -7.96
CA GLU A 33 -0.79 -22.75 -7.64
C GLU A 33 -0.04 -22.99 -8.94
N VAL A 34 0.59 -21.94 -9.43
CA VAL A 34 1.54 -22.09 -10.54
C VAL A 34 2.54 -23.13 -10.06
N PRO A 35 2.74 -24.24 -10.79
CA PRO A 35 3.64 -25.27 -10.35
C PRO A 35 5.01 -24.64 -10.12
N ALA A 36 5.45 -24.69 -8.87
CA ALA A 36 6.74 -24.19 -8.42
C ALA A 36 7.83 -24.86 -9.25
N ALA A 37 8.54 -24.06 -10.02
CA ALA A 37 9.80 -24.47 -10.61
C ALA A 37 10.70 -24.98 -9.47
N SER A 38 11.03 -26.25 -9.58
CA SER A 38 12.07 -27.00 -8.86
C SER A 38 12.45 -26.51 -7.47
N THR A 39 11.92 -27.20 -6.50
CA THR A 39 12.17 -27.09 -5.06
C THR A 39 13.60 -27.48 -4.72
N ALA A 40 14.46 -26.52 -4.53
CA ALA A 40 15.53 -26.71 -3.57
C ALA A 40 14.85 -26.79 -2.19
N ALA A 41 15.13 -27.80 -1.42
CA ALA A 41 14.46 -28.18 -0.17
C ALA A 41 14.22 -26.97 0.74
N VAL A 42 12.96 -26.53 0.79
CA VAL A 42 12.48 -25.54 1.77
C VAL A 42 12.41 -26.31 3.09
N ALA A 43 13.26 -25.94 4.03
CA ALA A 43 13.15 -26.45 5.40
C ALA A 43 11.75 -26.13 5.92
N ALA A 44 11.14 -27.09 6.60
CA ALA A 44 9.81 -26.99 7.15
C ALA A 44 9.60 -25.69 7.94
N PRO A 45 8.42 -25.06 7.85
CA PRO A 45 8.12 -23.87 8.61
C PRO A 45 8.22 -24.18 10.10
N VAL A 46 9.13 -23.50 10.81
CA VAL A 46 9.19 -23.56 12.27
C VAL A 46 7.99 -22.78 12.79
N THR A 47 6.91 -23.50 13.05
CA THR A 47 5.75 -22.95 13.78
C THR A 47 6.17 -22.83 15.24
N ILE A 48 6.55 -21.64 15.67
CA ILE A 48 6.91 -21.39 17.06
C ILE A 48 5.60 -21.16 17.83
N ALA A 49 5.14 -22.19 18.52
CA ALA A 49 4.22 -22.03 19.66
C ALA A 49 4.95 -21.20 20.75
N PRO A 50 4.27 -20.41 21.58
CA PRO A 50 4.90 -19.57 22.59
C PRO A 50 5.59 -20.46 23.65
N SER A 51 6.85 -20.72 23.43
CA SER A 51 7.71 -21.46 24.35
C SER A 51 9.01 -20.66 24.54
N ASN A 52 9.39 -20.43 25.79
CA ASN A 52 10.57 -19.66 26.19
C ASN A 52 11.90 -20.40 25.95
N VAL A 53 12.04 -21.12 24.86
CA VAL A 53 13.26 -21.85 24.55
C VAL A 53 13.96 -21.18 23.36
N PRO A 54 15.25 -20.79 23.45
CA PRO A 54 16.00 -20.29 22.33
C PRO A 54 16.22 -21.44 21.33
N ALA A 55 15.57 -21.37 20.17
CA ALA A 55 15.82 -22.27 19.07
C ALA A 55 17.08 -21.81 18.32
N THR A 56 18.18 -22.55 18.47
CA THR A 56 19.42 -22.32 17.70
C THR A 56 19.27 -23.04 16.35
N ALA A 57 19.04 -22.27 15.29
CA ALA A 57 19.01 -22.80 13.93
C ALA A 57 20.46 -23.04 13.45
N SER A 58 20.73 -24.26 12.98
CA SER A 58 22.04 -24.66 12.45
C SER A 58 22.37 -23.91 11.14
N ALA A 59 23.65 -23.64 10.93
CA ALA A 59 24.22 -22.79 9.87
C ALA A 59 23.99 -23.18 8.41
N ALA A 60 23.16 -24.18 8.13
CA ALA A 60 22.92 -24.72 6.78
C ALA A 60 21.62 -24.21 6.10
N VAL A 61 20.78 -23.43 6.79
CA VAL A 61 19.49 -22.99 6.26
C VAL A 61 19.65 -21.60 5.65
N SER A 62 19.48 -21.49 4.34
CA SER A 62 19.59 -20.20 3.63
C SER A 62 18.42 -19.23 3.89
N SER A 63 17.28 -19.73 4.36
CA SER A 63 16.11 -18.92 4.70
C SER A 63 15.25 -19.58 5.77
N PHE A 64 14.60 -18.76 6.60
CA PHE A 64 13.66 -19.22 7.64
C PHE A 64 12.48 -18.26 7.76
N THR A 65 11.37 -18.78 8.24
CA THR A 65 10.12 -18.02 8.37
C THR A 65 9.81 -17.73 9.82
N VAL A 66 9.46 -16.49 10.10
CA VAL A 66 8.94 -16.05 11.40
C VAL A 66 7.49 -15.65 11.23
N ALA A 67 6.61 -16.35 11.92
CA ALA A 67 5.20 -16.05 11.95
C ALA A 67 4.82 -15.43 13.29
N THR A 68 4.17 -14.29 13.25
CA THR A 68 3.47 -13.69 14.38
C THR A 68 1.97 -13.80 14.14
N GLU A 69 1.15 -13.30 15.07
CA GLU A 69 -0.31 -13.38 14.93
C GLU A 69 -0.81 -12.81 13.59
N ASN A 70 -0.24 -11.68 13.14
CA ASN A 70 -0.72 -10.94 11.97
C ASN A 70 0.34 -10.73 10.88
N LEU A 71 1.53 -11.27 11.07
CA LEU A 71 2.65 -11.01 10.16
C LEU A 71 3.44 -12.30 9.93
N LEU A 72 3.81 -12.54 8.68
CA LEU A 72 4.72 -13.60 8.28
C LEU A 72 5.90 -12.97 7.56
N LEU A 73 7.12 -13.21 8.09
CA LEU A 73 8.36 -12.70 7.51
C LEU A 73 9.26 -13.87 7.15
N VAL A 74 9.79 -13.83 5.93
CA VAL A 74 10.82 -14.75 5.48
C VAL A 74 12.15 -14.03 5.49
N PHE A 75 13.08 -14.52 6.30
CA PHE A 75 14.43 -13.99 6.40
C PHE A 75 15.42 -14.84 5.62
N ASN A 76 16.45 -14.20 5.08
CA ASN A 76 17.59 -14.85 4.48
C ASN A 76 18.78 -14.74 5.43
N THR A 77 19.55 -15.82 5.62
CA THR A 77 20.78 -15.79 6.42
C THR A 77 21.92 -15.07 5.71
N TRP A 78 21.91 -15.04 4.37
CA TRP A 78 22.85 -14.23 3.58
C TRP A 78 22.43 -12.77 3.62
N GLY A 79 23.31 -11.91 4.16
CA GLY A 79 23.04 -10.49 4.33
C GLY A 79 22.02 -10.17 5.43
N ALA A 80 21.50 -11.21 6.14
CA ALA A 80 20.48 -11.05 7.17
C ALA A 80 19.30 -10.17 6.71
N GLY A 81 18.85 -10.36 5.47
CA GLY A 81 17.81 -9.57 4.83
C GLY A 81 16.41 -10.18 5.00
N ILE A 82 15.38 -9.38 4.69
CA ILE A 82 14.00 -9.81 4.65
C ILE A 82 13.65 -10.09 3.19
N ARG A 83 13.39 -11.32 2.87
CA ARG A 83 13.04 -11.77 1.51
C ARG A 83 11.58 -11.54 1.19
N GLU A 84 10.72 -11.77 2.20
CA GLU A 84 9.28 -11.67 2.02
C GLU A 84 8.61 -11.19 3.30
N VAL A 85 7.62 -10.33 3.13
CA VAL A 85 6.74 -9.86 4.21
C VAL A 85 5.31 -10.05 3.76
N ARG A 86 4.52 -10.78 4.56
CA ARG A 86 3.09 -10.93 4.37
C ARG A 86 2.33 -10.46 5.60
N ILE A 87 1.30 -9.66 5.43
CA ILE A 87 0.33 -9.34 6.47
C ILE A 87 -0.81 -10.34 6.38
N ARG A 88 -1.16 -10.90 7.53
CA ARG A 88 -2.28 -11.83 7.69
C ARG A 88 -3.50 -11.06 8.19
N GLU A 89 -4.59 -11.14 7.47
CA GLU A 89 -5.89 -10.68 7.91
C GLU A 89 -6.76 -11.89 8.25
N LYS A 90 -7.17 -11.99 9.50
CA LYS A 90 -8.11 -13.02 9.94
C LYS A 90 -9.50 -12.70 9.40
N HIS A 91 -10.11 -13.64 8.71
CA HIS A 91 -11.47 -13.53 8.20
C HIS A 91 -12.26 -14.79 8.58
N ASP A 92 -13.57 -14.68 8.80
CA ASP A 92 -14.45 -15.80 9.17
C ASP A 92 -14.43 -16.95 8.17
N THR A 93 -14.08 -16.68 6.91
CA THR A 93 -13.97 -17.66 5.81
C THR A 93 -12.57 -18.20 5.57
N GLY A 94 -11.60 -17.84 6.42
CA GLY A 94 -10.19 -18.22 6.33
C GLY A 94 -9.24 -17.03 6.23
N ASP A 95 -7.99 -17.27 6.58
CA ASP A 95 -6.96 -16.24 6.60
C ASP A 95 -6.61 -15.73 5.21
N ARG A 96 -6.49 -14.43 5.08
CA ARG A 96 -5.98 -13.77 3.88
C ARG A 96 -4.58 -13.23 4.14
N PHE A 97 -3.70 -13.44 3.18
CA PHE A 97 -2.33 -12.94 3.24
C PHE A 97 -2.14 -11.85 2.18
N PHE A 98 -1.62 -10.70 2.60
CA PHE A 98 -1.24 -9.61 1.72
C PHE A 98 0.28 -9.54 1.67
N LEU A 99 0.85 -9.69 0.49
CA LEU A 99 2.28 -9.60 0.25
C LEU A 99 2.69 -8.13 0.22
N LEU A 100 3.59 -7.71 1.14
CA LEU A 100 4.11 -6.35 1.20
C LEU A 100 5.44 -6.18 0.48
N CYS A 101 6.28 -7.19 0.59
CA CYS A 101 7.62 -7.16 0.04
C CYS A 101 7.95 -8.57 -0.46
N SER A 102 8.33 -8.66 -1.70
CA SER A 102 8.93 -9.83 -2.31
C SER A 102 9.67 -9.34 -3.53
N GLY A 103 10.95 -9.63 -3.67
CA GLY A 103 11.71 -9.08 -4.79
C GLY A 103 13.03 -9.80 -5.01
N PRO A 104 13.74 -9.46 -6.08
CA PRO A 104 15.03 -10.05 -6.40
C PRO A 104 16.14 -9.69 -5.39
N ARG A 105 15.92 -8.66 -4.58
CA ARG A 105 16.83 -8.24 -3.53
C ARG A 105 16.12 -8.22 -2.20
N ASP A 106 16.75 -8.80 -1.19
CA ASP A 106 16.21 -8.83 0.17
C ASP A 106 16.19 -7.42 0.77
N ALA A 107 15.06 -7.04 1.36
CA ALA A 107 14.92 -5.77 2.04
C ALA A 107 15.76 -5.77 3.33
N LEU A 108 16.29 -4.61 3.70
CA LEU A 108 17.15 -4.41 4.87
C LEU A 108 18.37 -5.34 4.92
N ALA A 109 18.78 -5.93 3.79
CA ALA A 109 20.00 -6.70 3.74
C ALA A 109 21.20 -5.80 4.06
N THR A 110 22.03 -6.24 5.03
CA THR A 110 23.27 -5.58 5.43
C THR A 110 24.40 -6.57 5.30
N PHE A 111 25.55 -6.17 4.75
CA PHE A 111 26.67 -7.09 4.49
C PHE A 111 26.27 -8.30 3.65
N PRO A 112 25.86 -8.13 2.38
CA PRO A 112 25.26 -9.18 1.55
C PRO A 112 26.17 -10.36 1.24
N SER A 113 27.48 -10.22 1.45
CA SER A 113 28.50 -11.28 1.30
C SER A 113 28.64 -12.16 2.54
N VAL A 114 28.01 -11.79 3.66
CA VAL A 114 28.15 -12.50 4.93
C VAL A 114 26.99 -13.48 5.13
N ASN A 115 27.32 -14.72 5.48
CA ASN A 115 26.35 -15.69 5.95
C ASN A 115 26.29 -15.61 7.48
N PHE A 116 25.10 -15.36 8.03
CA PHE A 116 24.88 -15.16 9.44
C PHE A 116 24.34 -16.41 10.13
N SER A 117 24.86 -16.72 11.31
CA SER A 117 24.18 -17.59 12.27
C SER A 117 23.01 -16.83 12.90
N THR A 118 21.91 -17.52 13.18
CA THR A 118 20.67 -16.89 13.62
C THR A 118 20.18 -17.48 14.93
N THR A 119 19.76 -16.61 15.84
CA THR A 119 19.07 -16.98 17.08
C THR A 119 17.75 -16.22 17.15
N VAL A 120 16.67 -16.91 17.51
CA VAL A 120 15.32 -16.32 17.64
C VAL A 120 14.87 -16.44 19.09
N ALA A 121 14.44 -15.32 19.66
CA ALA A 121 13.86 -15.27 21.00
C ALA A 121 12.47 -14.64 20.92
N VAL A 122 11.50 -15.21 21.64
CA VAL A 122 10.11 -14.73 21.67
C VAL A 122 9.78 -14.31 23.10
N GLN A 123 9.29 -13.07 23.24
CA GLN A 123 8.83 -12.51 24.53
C GLN A 123 7.45 -11.91 24.36
N GLY A 124 6.41 -12.62 24.81
CA GLY A 124 5.03 -12.24 24.57
C GLY A 124 4.72 -12.17 23.06
N SER A 125 4.26 -11.03 22.57
CA SER A 125 3.99 -10.80 21.14
C SER A 125 5.22 -10.32 20.35
N THR A 126 6.32 -9.98 21.04
CA THR A 126 7.54 -9.45 20.43
C THR A 126 8.49 -10.59 20.06
N VAL A 127 8.98 -10.58 18.82
CA VAL A 127 9.99 -11.53 18.35
C VAL A 127 11.29 -10.80 18.13
N THR A 128 12.38 -11.32 18.71
CA THR A 128 13.73 -10.78 18.53
C THR A 128 14.59 -11.80 17.81
N ILE A 129 15.16 -11.40 16.68
CA ILE A 129 16.04 -12.22 15.86
C ILE A 129 17.42 -11.60 15.91
N THR A 130 18.42 -12.39 16.28
CA THR A 130 19.82 -11.97 16.33
C THR A 130 20.60 -12.75 15.28
N PHE A 131 21.24 -12.01 14.39
CA PHE A 131 22.15 -12.53 13.37
C PHE A 131 23.58 -12.21 13.78
N THR A 132 24.44 -13.20 13.78
CA THR A 132 25.86 -13.04 14.10
C THR A 132 26.73 -13.56 12.96
N GLY A 133 27.64 -12.74 12.47
CA GLY A 133 28.56 -13.09 11.38
C GLY A 133 29.83 -12.30 11.46
N THR A 134 30.73 -12.52 10.50
CA THR A 134 32.01 -11.79 10.40
C THR A 134 32.17 -11.26 8.99
N ASP A 135 32.40 -9.97 8.87
CA ASP A 135 32.71 -9.28 7.63
C ASP A 135 34.21 -8.94 7.58
N ALA A 136 34.80 -8.96 6.39
CA ALA A 136 36.24 -8.73 6.21
C ALA A 136 36.66 -7.31 6.64
N THR A 137 35.81 -6.33 6.48
CA THR A 137 36.09 -4.91 6.77
C THR A 137 35.58 -4.49 8.14
N ALA A 138 34.35 -4.85 8.48
CA ALA A 138 33.66 -4.46 9.69
C ALA A 138 34.01 -5.35 10.93
N GLY A 139 34.64 -6.51 10.71
CA GLY A 139 34.91 -7.48 11.75
C GLY A 139 33.66 -8.24 12.14
N ARG A 140 33.51 -8.54 13.44
CA ARG A 140 32.29 -9.18 13.95
C ARG A 140 31.08 -8.25 13.77
N VAL A 141 30.04 -8.79 13.18
CA VAL A 141 28.76 -8.09 12.92
C VAL A 141 27.67 -8.80 13.71
N VAL A 142 26.91 -8.04 14.49
CA VAL A 142 25.71 -8.50 15.19
C VAL A 142 24.55 -7.63 14.72
N LYS A 143 23.59 -8.22 14.04
CA LYS A 143 22.35 -7.56 13.64
C LYS A 143 21.19 -8.10 14.44
N THR A 144 20.43 -7.21 15.04
CA THR A 144 19.23 -7.55 15.81
C THR A 144 18.03 -6.95 15.14
N VAL A 145 17.01 -7.77 14.91
CA VAL A 145 15.70 -7.37 14.38
C VAL A 145 14.65 -7.70 15.42
N ARG A 146 14.04 -6.68 16.00
CA ARG A 146 12.95 -6.82 16.96
C ARG A 146 11.63 -6.48 16.28
N ILE A 147 10.71 -7.42 16.26
CA ILE A 147 9.42 -7.31 15.60
C ILE A 147 8.35 -7.11 16.66
N THR A 148 7.66 -5.99 16.61
CA THR A 148 6.50 -5.69 17.47
C THR A 148 5.26 -5.61 16.60
N PRO A 149 4.43 -6.67 16.56
CA PRO A 149 3.22 -6.68 15.75
C PRO A 149 2.16 -5.75 16.34
N LEU A 150 1.41 -5.10 15.45
CA LEU A 150 0.18 -4.38 15.72
C LEU A 150 -0.95 -5.09 14.97
N GLN A 151 -2.20 -4.63 15.13
CA GLN A 151 -3.37 -5.30 14.56
C GLN A 151 -3.28 -5.54 13.04
N LEU A 152 -2.89 -4.54 12.25
CA LEU A 152 -2.69 -4.64 10.80
C LEU A 152 -1.36 -4.00 10.36
N ALA A 153 -0.48 -3.69 11.30
CA ALA A 153 0.79 -3.03 11.07
C ALA A 153 1.88 -3.71 11.90
N ALA A 154 3.12 -3.31 11.71
CA ALA A 154 4.23 -3.76 12.55
C ALA A 154 5.32 -2.70 12.65
N TRP A 155 6.00 -2.69 13.80
CA TRP A 155 7.27 -2.03 13.98
C TRP A 155 8.39 -3.06 13.95
N LEU A 156 9.43 -2.76 13.19
CA LEU A 156 10.67 -3.51 13.18
C LEU A 156 11.78 -2.57 13.67
N ASP A 157 12.31 -2.82 14.84
CA ASP A 157 13.52 -2.15 15.31
C ASP A 157 14.73 -2.95 14.83
N VAL A 158 15.55 -2.36 13.97
CA VAL A 158 16.73 -2.99 13.39
C VAL A 158 17.96 -2.28 13.88
N SER A 159 18.85 -3.00 14.54
CA SER A 159 20.14 -2.49 14.96
C SER A 159 21.27 -3.37 14.43
N VAL A 160 22.36 -2.74 14.04
CA VAL A 160 23.59 -3.40 13.59
C VAL A 160 24.73 -2.89 14.42
N ALA A 161 25.42 -3.79 15.11
CA ALA A 161 26.65 -3.52 15.85
C ALA A 161 27.81 -4.20 15.12
N THR A 162 28.91 -3.46 14.94
CA THR A 162 30.14 -3.92 14.27
C THR A 162 31.35 -3.72 15.15
N GLU A 163 32.34 -4.57 15.00
CA GLU A 163 33.58 -4.47 15.78
C GLU A 163 34.38 -3.23 15.37
N ARG A 164 34.39 -2.93 14.08
CA ARG A 164 35.03 -1.74 13.51
C ARG A 164 33.98 -0.77 13.03
N GLU A 165 34.35 0.49 12.89
CA GLU A 165 33.47 1.50 12.29
C GLU A 165 33.13 1.11 10.86
N ALA A 166 31.83 1.11 10.56
CA ALA A 166 31.31 0.74 9.25
C ALA A 166 30.14 1.63 8.82
N ALA A 167 30.04 1.82 7.51
CA ALA A 167 28.87 2.47 6.91
C ALA A 167 27.80 1.42 6.61
N VAL A 168 26.68 1.49 7.28
CA VAL A 168 25.56 0.55 7.10
C VAL A 168 24.46 1.22 6.34
N ALA A 169 24.02 0.61 5.23
CA ALA A 169 22.91 1.07 4.43
C ALA A 169 21.68 0.16 4.64
N TYR A 170 20.53 0.78 4.89
CA TYR A 170 19.25 0.10 5.04
C TYR A 170 18.38 0.40 3.83
N THR A 171 18.21 -0.59 2.97
CA THR A 171 17.45 -0.45 1.74
C THR A 171 16.13 -1.19 1.85
N TRP A 172 15.04 -0.51 1.49
CA TRP A 172 13.74 -1.12 1.34
C TRP A 172 13.26 -0.96 -0.10
N ASN A 173 13.00 -2.07 -0.72
CA ASN A 173 12.38 -2.16 -2.03
C ASN A 173 10.95 -2.69 -1.86
N HIS A 174 9.99 -1.99 -2.41
CA HIS A 174 8.61 -2.42 -2.41
C HIS A 174 8.31 -3.06 -3.78
N TYR A 175 8.11 -4.36 -3.79
CA TYR A 175 7.75 -5.11 -4.98
C TYR A 175 6.42 -5.82 -4.73
N LEU A 176 5.34 -5.29 -5.31
CA LEU A 176 4.06 -5.97 -5.39
C LEU A 176 3.90 -6.55 -6.78
N ARG A 177 4.07 -7.86 -6.89
CA ARG A 177 3.66 -8.61 -8.07
C ARG A 177 2.17 -8.91 -7.97
N ILE A 178 1.33 -7.95 -8.34
CA ILE A 178 -0.11 -8.15 -8.56
C ILE A 178 -0.31 -8.03 -10.08
N ASP A 179 -0.66 -9.12 -10.70
CA ASP A 179 -0.57 -9.36 -12.14
C ASP A 179 -1.34 -8.39 -13.05
N ASP A 180 -2.27 -7.55 -12.56
CA ASP A 180 -3.06 -6.68 -13.44
C ASP A 180 -3.20 -5.21 -12.99
N PHE A 181 -2.72 -4.82 -11.81
CA PHE A 181 -2.86 -3.46 -11.30
C PHE A 181 -1.54 -2.71 -11.12
N ALA A 182 -0.45 -3.24 -11.66
CA ALA A 182 0.91 -2.75 -11.48
C ALA A 182 1.25 -1.46 -12.29
N ARG A 183 0.27 -0.70 -12.74
CA ARG A 183 0.51 0.54 -13.52
C ARG A 183 0.85 1.76 -12.65
N GLU A 184 0.73 1.67 -11.34
CA GLU A 184 1.14 2.75 -10.46
C GLU A 184 2.52 2.48 -9.88
N ALA A 185 3.52 3.21 -10.37
CA ALA A 185 4.86 3.17 -9.80
C ALA A 185 4.82 3.51 -8.30
N ASN A 186 5.58 2.76 -7.50
CA ASN A 186 5.78 3.09 -6.09
C ASN A 186 6.35 4.51 -5.98
N ARG A 187 5.84 5.29 -5.01
CA ARG A 187 6.30 6.64 -4.74
C ARG A 187 7.16 6.64 -3.48
N ILE A 188 8.18 7.47 -3.47
CA ILE A 188 9.04 7.66 -2.31
C ILE A 188 8.70 9.00 -1.69
N PHE A 189 8.47 9.00 -0.40
CA PHE A 189 8.18 10.19 0.39
C PHE A 189 9.23 10.36 1.48
N LEU A 190 9.54 11.61 1.78
CA LEU A 190 10.37 12.01 2.89
C LEU A 190 9.56 12.84 3.87
N GLY A 191 9.70 12.54 5.14
CA GLY A 191 9.25 13.40 6.23
C GLY A 191 10.46 14.02 6.90
N TYR A 192 10.50 15.33 6.99
CA TYR A 192 11.59 16.06 7.63
C TYR A 192 11.06 17.17 8.53
N GLY A 193 11.91 17.63 9.42
CA GLY A 193 11.56 18.59 10.44
C GLY A 193 11.60 17.99 11.85
N THR A 194 10.82 18.54 12.76
CA THR A 194 10.71 18.07 14.14
C THR A 194 9.50 17.13 14.32
N ALA A 195 9.47 16.42 15.45
CA ALA A 195 8.35 15.51 15.76
C ALA A 195 6.99 16.25 15.80
N ASP A 196 6.97 17.54 16.06
CA ASP A 196 5.76 18.37 16.15
C ASP A 196 5.41 19.04 14.83
N ASP A 197 6.41 19.32 13.98
CA ASP A 197 6.19 19.90 12.67
C ASP A 197 6.92 19.14 11.55
N VAL A 198 6.23 18.14 11.00
CA VAL A 198 6.71 17.30 9.91
C VAL A 198 6.26 17.85 8.57
N THR A 199 7.21 18.14 7.71
CA THR A 199 6.96 18.42 6.29
C THR A 199 7.12 17.14 5.49
N VAL A 200 6.16 16.84 4.61
CA VAL A 200 6.16 15.63 3.77
C VAL A 200 6.37 16.05 2.32
N GLU A 201 7.43 15.54 1.70
CA GLU A 201 7.78 15.77 0.31
C GLU A 201 7.87 14.46 -0.46
N GLN A 202 7.42 14.45 -1.72
CA GLN A 202 7.64 13.33 -2.61
C GLN A 202 9.02 13.45 -3.27
N LEU A 203 9.85 12.42 -3.10
CA LEU A 203 11.17 12.37 -3.74
C LEU A 203 11.02 11.85 -5.18
N SER A 204 11.31 12.71 -6.16
CA SER A 204 11.20 12.38 -7.58
C SER A 204 12.54 12.03 -8.24
N GLY A 205 13.67 12.36 -7.60
CA GLY A 205 15.02 12.15 -8.13
C GLY A 205 15.82 11.12 -7.37
N THR A 206 16.96 10.71 -7.95
CA THR A 206 17.92 9.77 -7.35
C THR A 206 18.98 10.48 -6.49
N THR A 207 18.98 11.81 -6.47
CA THR A 207 19.96 12.60 -5.72
C THR A 207 19.81 12.38 -4.23
N PRO A 208 20.89 12.02 -3.50
CA PRO A 208 20.81 11.83 -2.07
C PRO A 208 20.41 13.12 -1.34
N ARG A 209 19.38 13.03 -0.49
CA ARG A 209 19.03 14.09 0.47
C ARG A 209 19.78 13.84 1.77
N ARG A 210 20.46 14.85 2.28
CA ARG A 210 21.12 14.84 3.58
C ARG A 210 20.45 15.88 4.47
N GLY A 211 20.31 15.58 5.74
CA GLY A 211 19.72 16.52 6.71
C GLY A 211 18.85 15.82 7.74
N ASP A 212 17.98 16.58 8.37
CA ASP A 212 17.08 16.14 9.45
C ASP A 212 15.88 15.36 8.90
N VAL A 213 16.20 14.24 8.23
CA VAL A 213 15.16 13.32 7.75
C VAL A 213 14.64 12.54 8.94
N LEU A 214 13.38 12.79 9.29
CA LEU A 214 12.70 12.06 10.35
C LEU A 214 12.33 10.64 9.92
N TRP A 215 11.84 10.51 8.67
CA TRP A 215 11.53 9.22 8.06
C TRP A 215 11.59 9.28 6.53
N ALA A 216 11.88 8.15 5.93
CA ALA A 216 11.81 7.95 4.49
C ALA A 216 10.89 6.76 4.20
N ALA A 217 9.96 6.90 3.26
CA ALA A 217 8.96 5.88 3.02
C ALA A 217 8.84 5.50 1.55
N VAL A 218 8.63 4.20 1.31
CA VAL A 218 8.13 3.68 0.04
C VAL A 218 6.62 3.47 0.18
N SER A 219 5.88 4.10 -0.71
CA SER A 219 4.42 4.08 -0.73
C SER A 219 3.94 3.42 -2.02
N GLY A 220 3.38 2.23 -1.91
CA GLY A 220 2.64 1.57 -2.97
C GLY A 220 1.17 2.00 -2.99
N ARG A 221 0.35 1.30 -3.76
CA ARG A 221 -1.09 1.56 -3.83
C ARG A 221 -1.80 1.30 -2.49
N HIS A 222 -1.47 0.17 -1.84
CA HIS A 222 -2.19 -0.33 -0.66
C HIS A 222 -1.38 -0.29 0.62
N PHE A 223 -0.05 -0.22 0.53
CA PHE A 223 0.85 -0.32 1.67
C PHE A 223 1.86 0.82 1.72
N LEU A 224 2.29 1.12 2.92
CA LEU A 224 3.34 2.08 3.26
C LEU A 224 4.39 1.38 4.09
N THR A 225 5.66 1.56 3.71
CA THR A 225 6.81 1.20 4.55
C THR A 225 7.62 2.42 4.81
N ALA A 226 7.76 2.81 6.06
CA ALA A 226 8.54 3.96 6.48
C ALA A 226 9.75 3.54 7.32
N ILE A 227 10.93 4.08 7.01
CA ILE A 227 12.19 3.86 7.74
C ILE A 227 12.53 5.14 8.49
N PHE A 228 12.74 5.01 9.78
CA PHE A 228 13.13 6.08 10.69
C PHE A 228 14.60 5.86 11.08
N PRO A 229 15.54 6.71 10.65
CA PRO A 229 16.89 6.66 11.15
C PRO A 229 16.96 7.12 12.60
N ALA A 230 17.78 6.48 13.41
CA ALA A 230 17.99 6.91 14.80
C ALA A 230 18.90 8.14 14.89
N THR A 231 19.72 8.36 13.87
CA THR A 231 20.67 9.48 13.77
C THR A 231 20.53 10.14 12.42
N ALA A 232 21.13 11.32 12.25
CA ALA A 232 21.16 11.99 10.95
C ALA A 232 21.65 11.04 9.86
N ALA A 233 20.91 10.97 8.76
CA ALA A 233 21.14 10.01 7.70
C ALA A 233 21.08 10.64 6.30
N ALA A 234 21.83 10.08 5.37
CA ALA A 234 21.64 10.33 3.96
C ALA A 234 20.51 9.41 3.45
N VAL A 235 19.56 9.97 2.74
CA VAL A 235 18.47 9.22 2.11
C VAL A 235 18.56 9.36 0.60
N SER A 236 18.56 8.22 -0.08
CA SER A 236 18.55 8.17 -1.53
C SER A 236 17.42 7.30 -2.03
N ALA A 237 16.92 7.63 -3.21
CA ALA A 237 15.98 6.82 -3.95
C ALA A 237 16.69 6.18 -5.13
N ALA A 238 16.40 4.91 -5.40
CA ALA A 238 16.85 4.22 -6.60
C ALA A 238 15.63 3.65 -7.34
N GLN A 239 15.67 3.74 -8.63
CA GLN A 239 14.73 3.03 -9.49
C GLN A 239 15.35 1.67 -9.81
N ILE A 240 14.67 0.58 -9.41
CA ILE A 240 15.13 -0.79 -9.67
C ILE A 240 14.65 -1.23 -11.06
N ASP A 241 13.39 -0.94 -11.35
CA ASP A 241 12.75 -1.17 -12.66
C ASP A 241 11.68 -0.09 -12.90
N ASN A 242 10.91 -0.21 -13.99
CA ASN A 242 9.90 0.79 -14.36
C ASN A 242 8.81 1.00 -13.30
N MET A 243 8.61 0.06 -12.38
CA MET A 243 7.54 0.07 -11.37
C MET A 243 8.08 0.07 -9.94
N THR A 244 9.29 -0.44 -9.73
CA THR A 244 9.84 -0.66 -8.40
C THR A 244 10.87 0.42 -8.08
N ARG A 245 10.65 1.13 -6.99
CA ARG A 245 11.59 2.06 -6.40
C ARG A 245 12.04 1.56 -5.05
N ALA A 246 13.31 1.78 -4.74
CA ALA A 246 13.88 1.50 -3.43
C ALA A 246 14.24 2.81 -2.73
N VAL A 247 14.06 2.82 -1.43
CA VAL A 247 14.61 3.85 -0.56
C VAL A 247 15.77 3.27 0.24
N THR A 248 16.89 3.97 0.24
CA THR A 248 18.06 3.63 1.04
C THR A 248 18.31 4.71 2.06
N VAL A 249 18.36 4.32 3.32
CA VAL A 249 18.68 5.17 4.45
C VAL A 249 20.08 4.77 4.93
N GLN A 250 21.01 5.70 4.93
CA GLN A 250 22.39 5.49 5.33
C GLN A 250 22.74 6.45 6.46
N PRO A 251 22.66 6.01 7.72
CA PRO A 251 23.16 6.76 8.86
C PRO A 251 24.67 7.04 8.75
N ALA A 252 25.16 7.98 9.53
CA ALA A 252 26.59 8.23 9.61
C ALA A 252 27.35 6.95 9.99
N PRO A 253 28.56 6.73 9.45
CA PRO A 253 29.40 5.60 9.81
C PRO A 253 29.60 5.53 11.33
N GLY A 254 29.61 4.31 11.87
CA GLY A 254 29.79 4.09 13.30
C GLY A 254 29.86 2.61 13.65
N ARG A 255 30.14 2.30 14.92
CA ARG A 255 30.13 0.93 15.42
C ARG A 255 28.70 0.41 15.71
N VAL A 256 27.76 1.29 15.91
CA VAL A 256 26.34 0.96 16.11
C VAL A 256 25.51 1.82 15.20
N SER A 257 24.67 1.18 14.43
CA SER A 257 23.71 1.83 13.55
C SER A 257 22.32 1.23 13.78
N SER A 258 21.28 2.05 13.83
CA SER A 258 19.93 1.55 14.03
C SER A 258 18.90 2.35 13.23
N VAL A 259 17.87 1.63 12.82
CA VAL A 259 16.68 2.19 12.17
C VAL A 259 15.44 1.52 12.74
N ARG A 260 14.33 2.23 12.75
CA ARG A 260 13.00 1.68 13.02
C ARG A 260 12.22 1.65 11.73
N VAL A 261 11.58 0.55 11.41
CA VAL A 261 10.77 0.39 10.20
C VAL A 261 9.32 0.19 10.57
N PHE A 262 8.44 0.96 9.96
CA PHE A 262 7.00 0.86 10.11
C PHE A 262 6.38 0.27 8.85
N LEU A 263 5.64 -0.82 9.01
CA LEU A 263 4.93 -1.52 7.94
C LEU A 263 3.43 -1.39 8.19
N ALA A 264 2.68 -0.84 7.24
CA ALA A 264 1.24 -0.65 7.43
C ALA A 264 0.47 -0.63 6.11
N PRO A 265 -0.81 -1.04 6.11
CA PRO A 265 -1.72 -0.74 5.02
C PRO A 265 -2.05 0.76 5.00
N LYS A 266 -2.28 1.31 3.81
CA LYS A 266 -2.65 2.72 3.61
C LYS A 266 -4.12 2.97 3.95
N SER A 267 -4.49 2.76 5.20
CA SER A 267 -5.81 3.11 5.74
C SER A 267 -5.78 4.49 6.38
N LEU A 268 -6.66 5.40 5.95
CA LEU A 268 -6.78 6.74 6.55
C LEU A 268 -7.08 6.65 8.05
N ALA A 269 -7.86 5.67 8.48
CA ALA A 269 -8.19 5.46 9.88
C ALA A 269 -6.93 5.11 10.70
N LEU A 270 -6.12 4.17 10.19
CA LEU A 270 -4.89 3.74 10.84
C LEU A 270 -3.84 4.86 10.84
N LEU A 271 -3.59 5.50 9.68
CA LEU A 271 -2.54 6.51 9.55
C LEU A 271 -2.87 7.84 10.26
N ASN A 272 -4.15 8.08 10.57
CA ASN A 272 -4.60 9.20 11.41
C ASN A 272 -4.76 8.83 12.89
N HIS A 273 -4.43 7.59 13.29
CA HIS A 273 -4.45 7.22 14.70
C HIS A 273 -3.55 8.14 15.53
N ARG A 274 -3.88 8.35 16.81
CA ARG A 274 -3.22 9.32 17.70
C ARG A 274 -1.69 9.21 17.65
N ASP A 275 -1.17 7.99 17.71
CA ASP A 275 0.27 7.74 17.80
C ASP A 275 1.01 7.97 16.46
N LEU A 276 0.30 7.84 15.33
CA LEU A 276 0.87 7.96 13.99
C LEU A 276 0.63 9.33 13.34
N ARG A 277 -0.36 10.07 13.81
CA ARG A 277 -0.77 11.37 13.25
C ARG A 277 0.36 12.38 13.20
N ARG A 278 1.26 12.36 14.20
CA ARG A 278 2.45 13.24 14.26
C ARG A 278 3.37 13.08 13.04
N TYR A 279 3.46 11.89 12.47
CA TYR A 279 4.29 11.62 11.29
C TYR A 279 3.65 12.08 9.99
N LYS A 280 2.40 12.51 9.99
CA LYS A 280 1.65 12.99 8.82
C LYS A 280 1.61 12.01 7.65
N PHE A 281 1.64 10.71 7.92
CA PHE A 281 1.59 9.65 6.89
C PHE A 281 0.35 9.71 6.00
N ALA A 282 -0.76 10.26 6.49
CA ALA A 282 -1.95 10.45 5.66
C ALA A 282 -1.69 11.30 4.40
N ARG A 283 -0.64 12.13 4.39
CA ARG A 283 -0.23 12.91 3.22
C ARG A 283 0.41 12.06 2.12
N THR A 284 0.83 10.83 2.42
CA THR A 284 1.31 9.88 1.40
C THR A 284 0.18 9.25 0.59
N ILE A 285 -1.08 9.44 1.02
CA ILE A 285 -2.27 9.01 0.28
C ILE A 285 -2.63 10.14 -0.69
N ASP A 286 -2.33 9.90 -1.96
CA ASP A 286 -2.70 10.83 -3.02
C ASP A 286 -4.17 10.57 -3.41
N LEU A 287 -5.05 11.46 -2.98
CA LEU A 287 -6.46 11.46 -3.36
C LEU A 287 -6.73 12.37 -4.58
N GLY A 288 -5.66 12.94 -5.15
CA GLY A 288 -5.75 13.86 -6.26
C GLY A 288 -6.55 15.13 -5.96
N TRP A 289 -6.98 15.82 -7.01
CA TRP A 289 -7.76 17.06 -6.90
C TRP A 289 -9.12 16.85 -6.22
N PHE A 290 -9.70 15.66 -6.36
CA PHE A 290 -10.99 15.30 -5.74
C PHE A 290 -10.86 14.87 -4.27
N ALA A 291 -9.73 15.10 -3.60
CA ALA A 291 -9.49 14.73 -2.20
C ALA A 291 -10.62 15.16 -1.22
N PRO A 292 -11.16 16.40 -1.28
CA PRO A 292 -12.23 16.80 -0.39
C PRO A 292 -13.51 15.98 -0.61
N LEU A 293 -13.85 15.72 -1.87
CA LEU A 293 -15.03 14.95 -2.26
C LEU A 293 -14.89 13.48 -1.85
N SER A 294 -13.71 12.89 -2.06
CA SER A 294 -13.41 11.52 -1.65
C SER A 294 -13.53 11.35 -0.13
N ARG A 295 -13.03 12.32 0.66
CA ARG A 295 -13.16 12.30 2.12
C ARG A 295 -14.62 12.43 2.58
N MET A 296 -15.40 13.26 1.90
CA MET A 296 -16.82 13.40 2.19
C MET A 296 -17.57 12.08 1.94
N PHE A 297 -17.30 11.40 0.82
CA PHE A 297 -17.92 10.11 0.51
C PHE A 297 -17.46 8.99 1.45
N ASP A 298 -16.19 8.94 1.83
CA ASP A 298 -15.68 7.99 2.84
C ASP A 298 -16.37 8.20 4.20
N TRP A 299 -16.50 9.45 4.63
CA TRP A 299 -17.21 9.79 5.86
C TRP A 299 -18.68 9.36 5.80
N LEU A 300 -19.38 9.70 4.70
CA LEU A 300 -20.79 9.36 4.52
C LEU A 300 -21.01 7.85 4.48
N LEU A 301 -20.13 7.11 3.79
CA LEU A 301 -20.15 5.65 3.73
C LEU A 301 -20.00 5.03 5.13
N ARG A 302 -19.12 5.56 5.96
CA ARG A 302 -18.93 5.11 7.35
C ARG A 302 -20.15 5.39 8.22
N GLN A 303 -20.82 6.54 8.03
CA GLN A 303 -22.07 6.83 8.75
C GLN A 303 -23.17 5.81 8.38
N PHE A 304 -23.32 5.51 7.09
CA PHE A 304 -24.28 4.50 6.64
C PHE A 304 -23.92 3.11 7.16
N HIS A 305 -22.65 2.77 7.18
CA HIS A 305 -22.22 1.49 7.74
C HIS A 305 -22.49 1.40 9.23
N ALA A 306 -22.28 2.47 9.98
CA ALA A 306 -22.61 2.51 11.42
C ALA A 306 -24.13 2.29 11.69
N LEU A 307 -24.99 2.74 10.75
CA LEU A 307 -26.44 2.55 10.86
C LEU A 307 -26.90 1.17 10.39
N THR A 308 -26.30 0.62 9.34
CA THR A 308 -26.79 -0.59 8.65
C THR A 308 -26.04 -1.85 9.04
N GLY A 309 -24.82 -1.73 9.59
CA GLY A 309 -23.91 -2.85 9.84
C GLY A 309 -23.39 -3.56 8.57
N ASN A 310 -23.81 -3.12 7.37
CA ASN A 310 -23.51 -3.77 6.11
C ASN A 310 -23.00 -2.79 5.07
N TYR A 311 -21.76 -2.97 4.57
CA TYR A 311 -21.16 -2.11 3.55
C TYR A 311 -21.93 -2.14 2.21
N GLY A 312 -22.52 -3.28 1.82
CA GLY A 312 -23.32 -3.38 0.60
C GLY A 312 -24.53 -2.45 0.63
N VAL A 313 -25.30 -2.47 1.71
CA VAL A 313 -26.43 -1.56 1.91
C VAL A 313 -25.98 -0.11 1.97
N SER A 314 -24.85 0.15 2.63
CA SER A 314 -24.26 1.50 2.74
C SER A 314 -23.88 2.08 1.37
N ILE A 315 -23.35 1.26 0.47
CA ILE A 315 -23.03 1.66 -0.92
C ILE A 315 -24.31 1.99 -1.69
N ILE A 316 -25.35 1.19 -1.55
CA ILE A 316 -26.64 1.44 -2.20
C ILE A 316 -27.23 2.76 -1.72
N LEU A 317 -27.24 3.02 -0.42
CA LEU A 317 -27.72 4.28 0.17
C LEU A 317 -26.89 5.48 -0.32
N LEU A 318 -25.57 5.36 -0.35
CA LEU A 318 -24.70 6.39 -0.88
C LEU A 318 -24.99 6.70 -2.34
N THR A 319 -25.14 5.66 -3.17
CA THR A 319 -25.46 5.80 -4.58
C THR A 319 -26.81 6.49 -4.79
N LEU A 320 -27.82 6.13 -4.01
CA LEU A 320 -29.15 6.73 -4.05
C LEU A 320 -29.12 8.23 -3.73
N ILE A 321 -28.34 8.62 -2.71
CA ILE A 321 -28.17 10.04 -2.35
C ILE A 321 -27.49 10.81 -3.48
N ILE A 322 -26.41 10.27 -4.04
CA ILE A 322 -25.70 10.90 -5.17
C ILE A 322 -26.66 11.06 -6.35
N GLN A 323 -27.47 10.05 -6.62
CA GLN A 323 -28.43 10.07 -7.72
C GLN A 323 -29.55 11.11 -7.51
N LEU A 324 -30.03 11.24 -6.27
CA LEU A 324 -31.00 12.29 -5.92
C LEU A 324 -30.40 13.70 -6.06
N MET A 325 -29.14 13.89 -5.66
CA MET A 325 -28.45 15.18 -5.81
C MET A 325 -28.21 15.55 -7.27
N THR A 326 -27.94 14.57 -8.13
CA THR A 326 -27.67 14.80 -9.56
C THR A 326 -28.94 14.84 -10.41
N LEU A 327 -30.07 14.41 -9.87
CA LEU A 327 -31.35 14.34 -10.58
C LEU A 327 -31.78 15.69 -11.19
N PRO A 328 -31.73 16.86 -10.50
CA PRO A 328 -32.11 18.13 -11.11
C PRO A 328 -31.21 18.51 -12.29
N LEU A 329 -29.90 18.19 -12.21
CA LEU A 329 -28.96 18.42 -13.30
C LEU A 329 -29.28 17.53 -14.49
N THR A 330 -29.58 16.26 -14.25
CA THR A 330 -29.97 15.29 -15.28
C THR A 330 -31.28 15.70 -15.99
N VAL A 331 -32.28 16.19 -15.22
CA VAL A 331 -33.54 16.70 -15.81
C VAL A 331 -33.27 17.91 -16.68
N ASN A 332 -32.41 18.82 -16.28
CA ASN A 332 -32.05 19.99 -17.10
C ASN A 332 -31.31 19.60 -18.39
N GLN A 333 -30.40 18.63 -18.31
CA GLN A 333 -29.72 18.07 -19.48
C GLN A 333 -30.74 17.45 -20.48
N LEU A 334 -31.69 16.68 -19.95
CA LEU A 334 -32.74 16.09 -20.79
C LEU A 334 -33.62 17.16 -21.48
N LYS A 335 -33.96 18.25 -20.77
CA LYS A 335 -34.69 19.39 -21.37
C LYS A 335 -33.86 20.04 -22.48
N SER A 336 -32.58 20.31 -22.23
CA SER A 336 -31.68 20.90 -23.24
C SER A 336 -31.55 20.00 -24.48
N THR A 337 -31.40 18.69 -24.29
CA THR A 337 -31.30 17.71 -25.38
C THR A 337 -32.61 17.66 -26.21
N ARG A 338 -33.78 17.80 -25.56
CA ARG A 338 -35.05 17.86 -26.27
C ARG A 338 -35.19 19.12 -27.12
N MET A 339 -34.85 20.28 -26.56
CA MET A 339 -34.85 21.53 -27.32
C MET A 339 -33.91 21.46 -28.52
N MET A 340 -32.73 20.87 -28.35
CA MET A 340 -31.79 20.68 -29.46
C MET A 340 -32.38 19.78 -30.57
N ARG A 341 -33.10 18.70 -30.22
CA ARG A 341 -33.77 17.83 -31.18
C ARG A 341 -34.91 18.53 -31.92
N GLU A 342 -35.62 19.47 -31.30
CA GLU A 342 -36.69 20.26 -31.92
C GLU A 342 -36.11 21.34 -32.85
N ILE A 343 -34.96 21.87 -32.55
CA ILE A 343 -34.26 22.88 -33.35
C ILE A 343 -33.56 22.25 -34.57
N GLN A 344 -33.06 21.01 -34.45
CA GLN A 344 -32.31 20.32 -35.48
C GLN A 344 -33.02 20.29 -36.89
N PRO A 345 -34.31 19.97 -36.99
CA PRO A 345 -34.98 20.02 -38.30
C PRO A 345 -35.12 21.44 -38.85
N LYS A 346 -35.23 22.47 -37.98
CA LYS A 346 -35.28 23.86 -38.39
C LYS A 346 -33.94 24.32 -38.97
N ILE A 347 -32.84 23.95 -38.28
CA ILE A 347 -31.48 24.19 -38.78
C ILE A 347 -31.25 23.51 -40.13
N GLN A 348 -31.70 22.26 -40.29
CA GLN A 348 -31.56 21.54 -41.58
C GLN A 348 -32.40 22.19 -42.70
N ALA A 349 -33.59 22.71 -42.37
CA ALA A 349 -34.40 23.44 -43.33
C ALA A 349 -33.72 24.75 -43.76
N LEU A 350 -33.17 25.52 -42.82
CA LEU A 350 -32.42 26.74 -43.10
C LEU A 350 -31.16 26.44 -43.94
N GLN A 351 -30.41 25.40 -43.61
CA GLN A 351 -29.27 24.97 -44.39
C GLN A 351 -29.61 24.56 -45.82
N LYS A 352 -30.80 24.01 -46.06
CA LYS A 352 -31.26 23.69 -47.41
C LYS A 352 -31.67 24.93 -48.20
N ILE A 353 -32.28 25.93 -47.52
CA ILE A 353 -32.74 27.19 -48.18
C ILE A 353 -31.56 28.09 -48.53
N TYR A 354 -30.57 28.20 -47.61
CA TYR A 354 -29.41 29.10 -47.75
C TYR A 354 -28.11 28.36 -48.10
N LYS A 355 -28.21 27.28 -48.89
CA LYS A 355 -27.10 26.40 -49.24
C LYS A 355 -25.91 27.13 -49.89
N ASP A 356 -26.19 28.20 -50.65
CA ASP A 356 -25.20 28.97 -51.43
C ASP A 356 -24.84 30.33 -50.78
N ASP A 357 -25.49 30.72 -49.66
CA ASP A 357 -25.26 31.99 -48.97
C ASP A 357 -24.96 31.79 -47.47
N GLN A 358 -23.71 31.47 -47.16
CA GLN A 358 -23.25 31.24 -45.79
C GLN A 358 -23.33 32.47 -44.89
N ALA A 359 -23.29 33.67 -45.45
CA ALA A 359 -23.38 34.91 -44.67
C ALA A 359 -24.79 35.11 -44.13
N ARG A 360 -25.83 34.86 -44.92
CA ARG A 360 -27.22 34.91 -44.49
C ARG A 360 -27.61 33.76 -43.58
N LEU A 361 -27.05 32.57 -43.81
CA LEU A 361 -27.26 31.44 -42.92
C LEU A 361 -26.80 31.75 -41.49
N GLY A 362 -25.63 32.42 -41.33
CA GLY A 362 -25.10 32.81 -40.02
C GLY A 362 -25.90 33.93 -39.31
N GLN A 363 -26.64 34.74 -40.06
CA GLN A 363 -27.52 35.79 -39.49
C GLN A 363 -28.88 35.26 -39.03
N GLU A 364 -29.36 34.22 -39.67
CA GLU A 364 -30.67 33.59 -39.38
C GLU A 364 -30.58 32.39 -38.39
N MET A 365 -29.37 31.91 -38.06
CA MET A 365 -29.09 30.90 -37.01
C MET A 365 -28.90 31.50 -35.63
#